data_29e6a2c920559d42a9b1dbb72750a78d
#
_entry.id   29e6a2c920559d42a9b1dbb72750a78d
#
_cell.length_a   1.000
_cell.length_b   1.000
_cell.length_c   1.000
_cell.angle_alpha   90.00
_cell.angle_beta   90.00
_cell.angle_gamma   90.00
#
_symmetry.space_group_name_H-M   'P 1'
#
loop_
_entity.id
_entity.type
_entity.pdbx_description
1 polymer ?
#
loop_
_entity_poly.entity_id
_entity_poly.type
_entity_poly.pdbx_seq_one_letter_code
_entity_poly.pdbx_strand_id
1 'polypeptide(L)'
;FGSECVPAALFTLLILCVPETPRYLAMIGKDDKALAVLTRINGASAAKETLSEIKSTVSVKKEKLFAYGALVIFVGIMLSVFQQIVGINAVLYYAPRIFESMGMGNPMTQTVLMGVVNITFTLVAIFTVEKIGRKPLLITGSLGMAVGALGVALAAVLPSLPGVIGVISIMVYSASFMFSWGPICWVLISEIFPNTIRGAAVAIAVAFQWISNFIVSSTFVPMYDWSPAFTYGLYCAMCVLAAVFVWKLVPETKGKTLEDMTSLWRARAAKEK
;
A
#
# COMPACT_ATOMS: atom_id res chain seq x y z
N PHE A 1 -22.87 7.13 5.86
CA PHE A 1 -22.00 8.28 5.48
C PHE A 1 -21.97 9.37 6.55
N GLY A 2 -23.10 9.73 7.21
CA GLY A 2 -23.11 10.79 8.24
C GLY A 2 -22.29 10.49 9.49
N SER A 3 -22.14 9.22 9.88
CA SER A 3 -21.35 8.82 11.04
C SER A 3 -19.84 9.08 10.89
N GLU A 4 -19.33 9.13 9.66
CA GLU A 4 -17.92 9.42 9.37
C GLU A 4 -17.55 10.89 9.65
N CYS A 5 -18.53 11.79 9.63
CA CYS A 5 -18.31 13.21 9.94
C CYS A 5 -17.83 13.42 11.38
N VAL A 6 -18.26 12.58 12.33
CA VAL A 6 -17.90 12.74 13.76
C VAL A 6 -16.42 12.47 13.98
N PRO A 7 -15.83 11.31 13.62
CA PRO A 7 -14.40 11.07 13.76
C PRO A 7 -13.56 12.03 12.90
N ALA A 8 -14.02 12.42 11.71
CA ALA A 8 -13.31 13.38 10.86
C ALA A 8 -13.24 14.76 11.49
N ALA A 9 -14.34 15.27 12.05
CA ALA A 9 -14.38 16.55 12.76
C ALA A 9 -13.49 16.51 14.01
N LEU A 10 -13.57 15.44 14.81
CA LEU A 10 -12.73 15.25 15.99
C LEU A 10 -11.25 15.23 15.60
N PHE A 11 -10.88 14.47 14.58
CA PHE A 11 -9.51 14.42 14.06
C PHE A 11 -9.02 15.81 13.62
N THR A 12 -9.84 16.55 12.88
CA THR A 12 -9.51 17.91 12.41
C THR A 12 -9.27 18.85 13.60
N LEU A 13 -10.11 18.80 14.61
CA LEU A 13 -9.93 19.63 15.83
C LEU A 13 -8.66 19.24 16.59
N LEU A 14 -8.38 17.95 16.73
CA LEU A 14 -7.19 17.47 17.42
C LEU A 14 -5.89 17.83 16.68
N ILE A 15 -5.87 17.76 15.35
CA ILE A 15 -4.67 18.07 14.57
C ILE A 15 -4.29 19.55 14.64
N LEU A 16 -5.25 20.45 14.87
CA LEU A 16 -4.99 21.88 15.09
C LEU A 16 -4.22 22.13 16.41
N CYS A 17 -4.30 21.21 17.36
CA CYS A 17 -3.59 21.28 18.64
C CYS A 17 -2.18 20.66 18.57
N VAL A 18 -1.83 19.97 17.49
CA VAL A 18 -0.53 19.32 17.34
C VAL A 18 0.49 20.33 16.78
N PRO A 19 1.66 20.51 17.44
CA PRO A 19 2.69 21.36 16.90
C PRO A 19 3.31 20.77 15.63
N GLU A 20 3.86 21.64 14.78
CA GLU A 20 4.61 21.21 13.59
C GLU A 20 5.78 20.29 13.96
N THR A 21 6.12 19.37 13.07
CA THR A 21 7.21 18.43 13.34
C THR A 21 8.56 19.14 13.45
N PRO A 22 9.44 18.73 14.39
CA PRO A 22 10.76 19.32 14.53
C PRO A 22 11.58 19.30 13.24
N ARG A 23 11.44 18.23 12.45
CA ARG A 23 12.13 18.09 11.16
C ARG A 23 11.66 19.12 10.13
N TYR A 24 10.37 19.37 10.04
CA TYR A 24 9.82 20.42 9.17
C TYR A 24 10.26 21.81 9.64
N LEU A 25 10.20 22.08 10.94
CA LEU A 25 10.64 23.36 11.50
C LEU A 25 12.12 23.64 11.22
N ALA A 26 12.99 22.63 11.36
CA ALA A 26 14.41 22.74 11.00
C ALA A 26 14.60 22.96 9.49
N MET A 27 13.79 22.30 8.65
CA MET A 27 13.83 22.43 7.19
C MET A 27 13.50 23.84 6.69
N ILE A 28 12.61 24.55 7.41
CA ILE A 28 12.23 25.95 7.10
C ILE A 28 13.03 26.99 7.91
N GLY A 29 14.11 26.56 8.61
CA GLY A 29 15.00 27.43 9.36
C GLY A 29 14.46 27.95 10.69
N LYS A 30 13.38 27.38 11.23
CA LYS A 30 12.78 27.75 12.52
C LYS A 30 13.35 26.89 13.66
N ASP A 31 14.66 26.97 13.85
CA ASP A 31 15.41 26.11 14.78
C ASP A 31 14.96 26.22 16.23
N ASP A 32 14.66 27.45 16.70
CA ASP A 32 14.20 27.67 18.07
C ASP A 32 12.88 26.95 18.36
N LYS A 33 11.95 26.96 17.39
CA LYS A 33 10.69 26.24 17.52
C LYS A 33 10.90 24.73 17.45
N ALA A 34 11.80 24.26 16.58
CA ALA A 34 12.18 22.85 16.51
C ALA A 34 12.79 22.38 17.85
N LEU A 35 13.68 23.16 18.42
CA LEU A 35 14.29 22.87 19.72
C LEU A 35 13.25 22.84 20.85
N ALA A 36 12.32 23.80 20.87
CA ALA A 36 11.26 23.83 21.87
C ALA A 36 10.37 22.58 21.82
N VAL A 37 9.98 22.14 20.62
CA VAL A 37 9.20 20.89 20.44
C VAL A 37 10.02 19.67 20.86
N LEU A 38 11.29 19.56 20.45
CA LEU A 38 12.17 18.46 20.84
C LEU A 38 12.40 18.43 22.36
N THR A 39 12.53 19.57 22.99
CA THR A 39 12.68 19.66 24.45
C THR A 39 11.45 19.11 25.17
N ARG A 40 10.26 19.34 24.64
CA ARG A 40 9.00 18.79 25.20
C ARG A 40 8.89 17.27 25.02
N ILE A 41 9.50 16.71 23.98
CA ILE A 41 9.41 15.28 23.64
C ILE A 41 10.54 14.48 24.30
N ASN A 42 11.78 14.92 24.15
CA ASN A 42 12.98 14.17 24.51
C ASN A 42 13.71 14.71 25.76
N GLY A 43 13.26 15.83 26.33
CA GLY A 43 13.96 16.53 27.38
C GLY A 43 15.11 17.45 26.87
N ALA A 44 15.55 18.37 27.69
CA ALA A 44 16.47 19.43 27.29
C ALA A 44 17.88 18.93 26.88
N SER A 45 18.36 17.86 27.47
CA SER A 45 19.69 17.28 27.17
C SER A 45 19.77 16.67 25.80
N ALA A 46 18.77 15.83 25.41
CA ALA A 46 18.75 15.13 24.14
C ALA A 46 18.25 16.01 22.98
N ALA A 47 17.51 17.08 23.26
CA ALA A 47 16.90 17.92 22.21
C ALA A 47 17.92 18.58 21.29
N LYS A 48 19.05 19.05 21.83
CA LYS A 48 20.12 19.70 21.03
C LYS A 48 20.84 18.72 20.12
N GLU A 49 21.12 17.52 20.60
CA GLU A 49 21.76 16.45 19.83
C GLU A 49 20.85 16.01 18.70
N THR A 50 19.59 15.71 19.01
CA THR A 50 18.57 15.36 17.99
C THR A 50 18.37 16.46 16.95
N LEU A 51 18.39 17.74 17.35
CA LEU A 51 18.30 18.85 16.39
C LEU A 51 19.52 18.90 15.47
N SER A 52 20.72 18.65 15.99
CA SER A 52 21.96 18.58 15.19
C SER A 52 21.90 17.43 14.17
N GLU A 53 21.43 16.25 14.57
CA GLU A 53 21.22 15.12 13.68
C GLU A 53 20.18 15.46 12.58
N ILE A 54 19.05 16.06 12.96
CA ILE A 54 18.02 16.49 12.00
C ILE A 54 18.63 17.46 10.99
N LYS A 55 19.41 18.45 11.43
CA LYS A 55 20.06 19.41 10.53
C LYS A 55 21.05 18.75 9.57
N SER A 56 21.83 17.78 10.03
CA SER A 56 22.76 17.05 9.18
C SER A 56 22.04 16.28 8.08
N THR A 57 20.88 15.70 8.39
CA THR A 57 20.05 14.96 7.44
C THR A 57 19.20 15.84 6.52
N VAL A 58 18.77 17.01 7.01
CA VAL A 58 18.00 17.99 6.21
C VAL A 58 18.88 18.75 5.22
N SER A 59 20.17 18.94 5.52
CA SER A 59 21.14 19.57 4.62
C SER A 59 21.54 18.74 3.41
N VAL A 60 21.04 17.48 3.30
CA VAL A 60 21.27 16.62 2.13
C VAL A 60 20.66 17.29 0.91
N LYS A 61 21.49 17.75 -0.02
CA LYS A 61 21.06 18.36 -1.29
C LYS A 61 20.07 17.44 -2.01
N LYS A 62 18.90 17.99 -2.37
CA LYS A 62 17.97 17.29 -3.27
C LYS A 62 18.69 16.98 -4.58
N GLU A 63 18.75 15.74 -4.93
CA GLU A 63 19.26 15.29 -6.22
C GLU A 63 18.14 15.29 -7.27
N LYS A 64 18.53 15.23 -8.56
CA LYS A 64 17.55 15.07 -9.65
C LYS A 64 16.84 13.75 -9.49
N LEU A 65 15.54 13.71 -9.81
CA LEU A 65 14.67 12.53 -9.64
C LEU A 65 15.27 11.25 -10.24
N PHE A 66 15.94 11.36 -11.38
CA PHE A 66 16.57 10.24 -12.10
C PHE A 66 18.06 10.04 -11.76
N ALA A 67 18.56 10.63 -10.68
CA ALA A 67 19.96 10.48 -10.28
C ALA A 67 20.37 9.01 -9.98
N TYR A 68 19.38 8.18 -9.63
CA TYR A 68 19.55 6.76 -9.32
C TYR A 68 19.05 5.83 -10.44
N GLY A 69 18.88 6.35 -11.67
CA GLY A 69 18.30 5.62 -12.79
C GLY A 69 16.78 5.71 -12.87
N ALA A 70 16.24 5.34 -14.02
CA ALA A 70 14.79 5.33 -14.23
C ALA A 70 14.10 4.14 -13.54
N LEU A 71 14.84 3.04 -13.31
CA LEU A 71 14.30 1.80 -12.78
C LEU A 71 13.70 1.98 -11.37
N VAL A 72 14.33 2.76 -10.49
CA VAL A 72 13.83 2.97 -9.13
C VAL A 72 12.47 3.67 -9.14
N ILE A 73 12.30 4.67 -10.01
CA ILE A 73 11.02 5.38 -10.16
C ILE A 73 9.97 4.47 -10.79
N PHE A 74 10.34 3.72 -11.82
CA PHE A 74 9.48 2.73 -12.46
C PHE A 74 8.98 1.68 -11.46
N VAL A 75 9.87 1.11 -10.64
CA VAL A 75 9.50 0.11 -9.63
C VAL A 75 8.52 0.70 -8.60
N GLY A 76 8.74 1.92 -8.13
CA GLY A 76 7.83 2.56 -7.19
C GLY A 76 6.46 2.88 -7.78
N ILE A 77 6.42 3.37 -9.02
CA ILE A 77 5.16 3.60 -9.75
C ILE A 77 4.41 2.27 -9.93
N MET A 78 5.10 1.23 -10.41
CA MET A 78 4.46 -0.07 -10.67
C MET A 78 3.99 -0.77 -9.41
N LEU A 79 4.66 -0.61 -8.25
CA LEU A 79 4.15 -1.06 -6.96
C LEU A 79 2.79 -0.41 -6.65
N SER A 80 2.69 0.90 -6.82
CA SER A 80 1.46 1.66 -6.59
C SER A 80 0.35 1.28 -7.59
N VAL A 81 0.70 1.10 -8.85
CA VAL A 81 -0.23 0.68 -9.91
C VAL A 81 -0.75 -0.72 -9.65
N PHE A 82 0.12 -1.69 -9.35
CA PHE A 82 -0.30 -3.07 -9.07
C PHE A 82 -1.17 -3.17 -7.82
N GLN A 83 -0.88 -2.39 -6.78
CA GLN A 83 -1.72 -2.36 -5.58
C GLN A 83 -3.20 -2.05 -5.90
N GLN A 84 -3.47 -1.27 -6.94
CA GLN A 84 -4.83 -0.91 -7.33
C GLN A 84 -5.39 -1.82 -8.43
N ILE A 85 -4.59 -2.13 -9.45
CA ILE A 85 -5.01 -2.88 -10.64
C ILE A 85 -5.41 -4.34 -10.30
N VAL A 86 -4.91 -4.89 -9.18
CA VAL A 86 -5.43 -6.17 -8.66
C VAL A 86 -6.92 -6.10 -8.28
N GLY A 87 -7.55 -4.94 -8.16
CA GLY A 87 -8.99 -4.77 -8.06
C GLY A 87 -9.57 -4.76 -6.66
N ILE A 88 -8.74 -4.75 -5.61
CA ILE A 88 -9.23 -4.87 -4.23
C ILE A 88 -10.20 -3.76 -3.82
N ASN A 89 -9.93 -2.51 -4.19
CA ASN A 89 -10.79 -1.39 -3.80
C ASN A 89 -12.18 -1.50 -4.44
N ALA A 90 -12.26 -1.97 -5.69
CA ALA A 90 -13.55 -2.26 -6.31
C ALA A 90 -14.31 -3.34 -5.54
N VAL A 91 -13.63 -4.42 -5.11
CA VAL A 91 -14.23 -5.47 -4.29
C VAL A 91 -14.73 -4.91 -2.96
N LEU A 92 -13.96 -4.06 -2.29
CA LEU A 92 -14.35 -3.46 -1.01
C LEU A 92 -15.52 -2.48 -1.15
N TYR A 93 -15.50 -1.64 -2.19
CA TYR A 93 -16.56 -0.63 -2.40
C TYR A 93 -17.89 -1.26 -2.81
N TYR A 94 -17.85 -2.35 -3.57
CA TYR A 94 -19.03 -3.02 -4.10
C TYR A 94 -19.33 -4.36 -3.39
N ALA A 95 -18.73 -4.61 -2.24
CA ALA A 95 -18.90 -5.85 -1.47
C ALA A 95 -20.36 -6.28 -1.28
N PRO A 96 -21.30 -5.41 -0.84
CA PRO A 96 -22.69 -5.82 -0.68
C PRO A 96 -23.32 -6.31 -1.99
N ARG A 97 -23.06 -5.63 -3.12
CA ARG A 97 -23.57 -6.02 -4.44
C ARG A 97 -22.99 -7.36 -4.90
N ILE A 98 -21.70 -7.58 -4.65
CA ILE A 98 -21.04 -8.84 -5.00
C ILE A 98 -21.65 -9.99 -4.20
N PHE A 99 -21.85 -9.81 -2.90
CA PHE A 99 -22.44 -10.83 -2.04
C PHE A 99 -23.91 -11.10 -2.36
N GLU A 100 -24.68 -10.06 -2.70
CA GLU A 100 -26.06 -10.20 -3.17
C GLU A 100 -26.14 -11.07 -4.44
N SER A 101 -25.26 -10.84 -5.40
CA SER A 101 -25.22 -11.63 -6.64
C SER A 101 -24.87 -13.10 -6.44
N MET A 102 -24.21 -13.44 -5.34
CA MET A 102 -23.87 -14.82 -4.97
C MET A 102 -25.04 -15.58 -4.31
N GLY A 103 -26.16 -14.89 -3.98
CA GLY A 103 -27.37 -15.50 -3.45
C GLY A 103 -27.24 -16.13 -2.07
N MET A 104 -26.22 -15.74 -1.29
CA MET A 104 -25.86 -16.36 -0.01
C MET A 104 -26.16 -15.45 1.17
N GLY A 105 -27.31 -15.67 1.82
CA GLY A 105 -27.63 -15.00 3.10
C GLY A 105 -27.76 -13.47 3.00
N ASN A 106 -27.53 -12.78 4.11
CA ASN A 106 -27.62 -11.33 4.18
C ASN A 106 -26.29 -10.67 3.71
N PRO A 107 -26.29 -9.87 2.63
CA PRO A 107 -25.07 -9.21 2.12
C PRO A 107 -24.35 -8.34 3.15
N MET A 108 -25.11 -7.72 4.06
CA MET A 108 -24.57 -6.88 5.12
C MET A 108 -23.75 -7.71 6.13
N THR A 109 -24.26 -8.89 6.51
CA THR A 109 -23.55 -9.81 7.42
C THR A 109 -22.24 -10.27 6.83
N GLN A 110 -22.22 -10.58 5.53
CA GLN A 110 -21.01 -11.01 4.82
C GLN A 110 -20.01 -9.85 4.69
N THR A 111 -20.48 -8.64 4.48
CA THR A 111 -19.63 -7.43 4.44
C THR A 111 -18.99 -7.17 5.81
N VAL A 112 -19.72 -7.34 6.90
CA VAL A 112 -19.16 -7.23 8.26
C VAL A 112 -18.13 -8.32 8.52
N LEU A 113 -18.42 -9.56 8.13
CA LEU A 113 -17.46 -10.68 8.26
C LEU A 113 -16.17 -10.40 7.47
N MET A 114 -16.29 -9.87 6.26
CA MET A 114 -15.14 -9.43 5.48
C MET A 114 -14.33 -8.36 6.21
N GLY A 115 -14.97 -7.41 6.87
CA GLY A 115 -14.32 -6.42 7.73
C GLY A 115 -13.50 -7.05 8.86
N VAL A 116 -14.06 -8.05 9.55
CA VAL A 116 -13.36 -8.80 10.60
C VAL A 116 -12.14 -9.55 10.03
N VAL A 117 -12.31 -10.22 8.90
CA VAL A 117 -11.21 -10.89 8.19
C VAL A 117 -10.10 -9.89 7.84
N ASN A 118 -10.47 -8.73 7.30
CA ASN A 118 -9.50 -7.70 6.89
C ASN A 118 -8.68 -7.19 8.08
N ILE A 119 -9.32 -6.89 9.22
CA ILE A 119 -8.62 -6.47 10.44
C ILE A 119 -7.68 -7.58 10.91
N THR A 120 -8.15 -8.81 10.98
CA THR A 120 -7.36 -9.96 11.43
C THR A 120 -6.09 -10.15 10.59
N PHE A 121 -6.23 -10.14 9.26
CA PHE A 121 -5.08 -10.34 8.37
C PHE A 121 -4.16 -9.12 8.29
N THR A 122 -4.66 -7.91 8.52
CA THR A 122 -3.81 -6.73 8.69
C THR A 122 -2.95 -6.85 9.97
N LEU A 123 -3.52 -7.32 11.08
CA LEU A 123 -2.75 -7.58 12.29
C LEU A 123 -1.70 -8.67 12.05
N VAL A 124 -2.04 -9.76 11.38
CA VAL A 124 -1.07 -10.79 10.98
C VAL A 124 0.07 -10.18 10.16
N ALA A 125 -0.22 -9.29 9.20
CA ALA A 125 0.81 -8.60 8.41
C ALA A 125 1.78 -7.82 9.30
N ILE A 126 1.27 -7.05 10.28
CA ILE A 126 2.10 -6.25 11.20
C ILE A 126 3.09 -7.13 11.97
N PHE A 127 2.65 -8.29 12.47
CA PHE A 127 3.52 -9.19 13.25
C PHE A 127 4.45 -10.05 12.38
N THR A 128 4.19 -10.16 11.09
CA THR A 128 4.95 -11.05 10.19
C THR A 128 5.91 -10.31 9.27
N VAL A 129 5.67 -9.03 8.98
CA VAL A 129 6.47 -8.25 8.01
C VAL A 129 7.95 -8.18 8.39
N GLU A 130 8.25 -8.01 9.68
CA GLU A 130 9.64 -7.97 10.17
C GLU A 130 10.30 -9.36 10.22
N LYS A 131 9.50 -10.41 10.29
CA LYS A 131 10.01 -11.80 10.37
C LYS A 131 10.25 -12.40 8.98
N ILE A 132 9.30 -12.20 8.06
CA ILE A 132 9.30 -12.84 6.73
C ILE A 132 10.01 -11.95 5.71
N GLY A 133 9.80 -10.63 5.78
CA GLY A 133 10.29 -9.64 4.81
C GLY A 133 9.20 -9.20 3.84
N ARG A 134 9.47 -8.08 3.16
CA ARG A 134 8.47 -7.40 2.32
C ARG A 134 8.21 -8.16 1.02
N LYS A 135 9.27 -8.59 0.34
CA LYS A 135 9.19 -9.28 -0.95
C LYS A 135 8.47 -10.63 -0.89
N PRO A 136 8.80 -11.56 0.03
CA PRO A 136 8.07 -12.83 0.15
C PRO A 136 6.59 -12.64 0.46
N LEU A 137 6.24 -11.68 1.34
CA LEU A 137 4.85 -11.40 1.69
C LEU A 137 4.06 -10.86 0.49
N LEU A 138 4.64 -9.97 -0.33
CA LEU A 138 3.99 -9.50 -1.54
C LEU A 138 3.75 -10.62 -2.55
N ILE A 139 4.73 -11.52 -2.74
CA ILE A 139 4.59 -12.66 -3.66
C ILE A 139 3.50 -13.63 -3.17
N THR A 140 3.58 -14.05 -1.91
CA THR A 140 2.59 -15.01 -1.36
C THR A 140 1.19 -14.41 -1.34
N GLY A 141 1.05 -13.12 -1.01
CA GLY A 141 -0.22 -12.43 -1.08
C GLY A 141 -0.77 -12.30 -2.50
N SER A 142 0.09 -12.00 -3.48
CA SER A 142 -0.32 -11.97 -4.89
C SER A 142 -0.84 -13.32 -5.37
N LEU A 143 -0.17 -14.42 -5.00
CA LEU A 143 -0.61 -15.76 -5.35
C LEU A 143 -1.92 -16.13 -4.64
N GLY A 144 -2.07 -15.79 -3.35
CA GLY A 144 -3.33 -15.98 -2.62
C GLY A 144 -4.49 -15.19 -3.23
N MET A 145 -4.24 -13.93 -3.62
CA MET A 145 -5.23 -13.13 -4.37
C MET A 145 -5.58 -13.77 -5.72
N ALA A 146 -4.60 -14.29 -6.46
CA ALA A 146 -4.85 -14.95 -7.73
C ALA A 146 -5.76 -16.18 -7.57
N VAL A 147 -5.51 -17.01 -6.53
CA VAL A 147 -6.35 -18.16 -6.20
C VAL A 147 -7.77 -17.70 -5.83
N GLY A 148 -7.91 -16.68 -5.00
CA GLY A 148 -9.22 -16.14 -4.63
C GLY A 148 -9.98 -15.58 -5.84
N ALA A 149 -9.33 -14.78 -6.68
CA ALA A 149 -9.94 -14.22 -7.90
C ALA A 149 -10.35 -15.32 -8.88
N LEU A 150 -9.49 -16.35 -9.07
CA LEU A 150 -9.80 -17.50 -9.91
C LEU A 150 -11.02 -18.25 -9.38
N GLY A 151 -11.12 -18.48 -8.07
CA GLY A 151 -12.26 -19.14 -7.45
C GLY A 151 -13.57 -18.39 -7.68
N VAL A 152 -13.57 -17.05 -7.61
CA VAL A 152 -14.75 -16.24 -7.95
C VAL A 152 -15.09 -16.33 -9.43
N ALA A 153 -14.09 -16.26 -10.32
CA ALA A 153 -14.30 -16.39 -11.76
C ALA A 153 -14.92 -17.75 -12.11
N LEU A 154 -14.42 -18.84 -11.50
CA LEU A 154 -14.96 -20.20 -11.70
C LEU A 154 -16.39 -20.34 -11.15
N ALA A 155 -16.68 -19.78 -9.96
CA ALA A 155 -18.02 -19.79 -9.38
C ALA A 155 -19.03 -19.04 -10.28
N ALA A 156 -18.59 -18.02 -11.01
CA ALA A 156 -19.43 -17.29 -11.95
C ALA A 156 -19.71 -18.06 -13.26
N VAL A 157 -18.80 -18.96 -13.68
CA VAL A 157 -18.96 -19.75 -14.92
C VAL A 157 -19.66 -21.08 -14.67
N LEU A 158 -19.49 -21.67 -13.50
CA LEU A 158 -19.96 -23.01 -13.17
C LEU A 158 -21.17 -22.93 -12.20
N PRO A 159 -22.42 -22.93 -12.70
CA PRO A 159 -23.62 -22.85 -11.88
C PRO A 159 -23.78 -24.05 -10.92
N SER A 160 -23.06 -25.15 -11.17
CA SER A 160 -23.02 -26.32 -10.29
C SER A 160 -22.23 -26.08 -9.00
N LEU A 161 -21.41 -25.02 -8.92
CA LEU A 161 -20.67 -24.69 -7.71
C LEU A 161 -21.57 -23.95 -6.71
N PRO A 162 -21.56 -24.38 -5.44
CA PRO A 162 -22.29 -23.68 -4.40
C PRO A 162 -21.83 -22.22 -4.29
N GLY A 163 -22.77 -21.25 -4.10
CA GLY A 163 -22.46 -19.83 -3.92
C GLY A 163 -21.47 -19.56 -2.77
N VAL A 164 -21.42 -20.48 -1.78
CA VAL A 164 -20.45 -20.40 -0.67
C VAL A 164 -19.00 -20.42 -1.16
N ILE A 165 -18.71 -21.08 -2.27
CA ILE A 165 -17.34 -21.08 -2.85
C ILE A 165 -16.97 -19.70 -3.32
N GLY A 166 -17.89 -18.96 -3.95
CA GLY A 166 -17.66 -17.56 -4.33
C GLY A 166 -17.38 -16.67 -3.12
N VAL A 167 -18.16 -16.82 -2.05
CA VAL A 167 -17.97 -16.06 -0.80
C VAL A 167 -16.60 -16.37 -0.17
N ILE A 168 -16.25 -17.65 -0.02
CA ILE A 168 -14.96 -18.05 0.52
C ILE A 168 -13.82 -17.50 -0.36
N SER A 169 -13.96 -17.57 -1.66
CA SER A 169 -12.95 -17.09 -2.61
C SER A 169 -12.72 -15.58 -2.50
N ILE A 170 -13.78 -14.78 -2.32
CA ILE A 170 -13.69 -13.34 -2.03
C ILE A 170 -12.99 -13.09 -0.70
N MET A 171 -13.30 -13.87 0.34
CA MET A 171 -12.65 -13.73 1.65
C MET A 171 -11.16 -14.05 1.56
N VAL A 172 -10.78 -15.12 0.85
CA VAL A 172 -9.38 -15.48 0.60
C VAL A 172 -8.65 -14.37 -0.16
N TYR A 173 -9.30 -13.82 -1.19
CA TYR A 173 -8.76 -12.72 -1.98
C TYR A 173 -8.49 -11.48 -1.11
N SER A 174 -9.49 -11.05 -0.32
CA SER A 174 -9.39 -9.89 0.56
C SER A 174 -8.36 -10.11 1.68
N ALA A 175 -8.39 -11.28 2.33
CA ALA A 175 -7.43 -11.66 3.35
C ALA A 175 -5.99 -11.62 2.84
N SER A 176 -5.76 -12.18 1.64
CA SER A 176 -4.44 -12.19 1.00
C SER A 176 -3.91 -10.79 0.69
N PHE A 177 -4.80 -9.87 0.30
CA PHE A 177 -4.43 -8.47 0.12
C PHE A 177 -4.07 -7.80 1.45
N MET A 178 -4.92 -7.94 2.48
CA MET A 178 -4.72 -7.31 3.78
C MET A 178 -3.49 -7.84 4.52
N PHE A 179 -3.16 -9.10 4.30
CA PHE A 179 -1.93 -9.72 4.81
C PHE A 179 -0.66 -9.19 4.10
N SER A 180 -0.75 -8.66 2.89
CA SER A 180 0.40 -8.32 2.05
C SER A 180 0.33 -6.90 1.45
N TRP A 181 -0.27 -6.75 0.28
CA TRP A 181 -0.25 -5.51 -0.51
C TRP A 181 -0.87 -4.32 0.20
N GLY A 182 -1.86 -4.52 1.06
CA GLY A 182 -2.50 -3.45 1.83
C GLY A 182 -1.47 -2.65 2.63
N PRO A 183 -0.90 -3.19 3.69
CA PRO A 183 0.06 -2.49 4.53
C PRO A 183 1.47 -2.42 3.91
N ILE A 184 1.96 -3.51 3.29
CA ILE A 184 3.38 -3.65 2.91
C ILE A 184 3.74 -2.75 1.74
N CYS A 185 2.84 -2.48 0.81
CA CYS A 185 3.12 -1.57 -0.30
C CYS A 185 3.50 -0.17 0.21
N TRP A 186 2.80 0.36 1.20
CA TRP A 186 3.10 1.67 1.80
C TRP A 186 4.45 1.70 2.51
N VAL A 187 4.75 0.63 3.26
CA VAL A 187 6.06 0.46 3.91
C VAL A 187 7.15 0.44 2.86
N LEU A 188 7.00 -0.39 1.83
CA LEU A 188 8.00 -0.57 0.79
C LEU A 188 8.23 0.72 -0.02
N ILE A 189 7.18 1.45 -0.38
CA ILE A 189 7.30 2.76 -1.06
C ILE A 189 8.08 3.76 -0.20
N SER A 190 7.95 3.71 1.13
CA SER A 190 8.71 4.57 2.02
C SER A 190 10.17 4.15 2.17
N GLU A 191 10.50 2.87 2.01
CA GLU A 191 11.83 2.29 2.20
C GLU A 191 12.67 2.24 0.91
N ILE A 192 12.02 2.08 -0.26
CA ILE A 192 12.71 1.79 -1.52
C ILE A 192 13.44 2.99 -2.11
N PHE A 193 12.97 4.20 -1.82
CA PHE A 193 13.55 5.42 -2.40
C PHE A 193 14.68 6.00 -1.55
N PRO A 194 15.82 6.38 -2.18
CA PRO A 194 16.86 7.18 -1.54
C PRO A 194 16.31 8.49 -0.94
N ASN A 195 16.86 8.90 0.20
CA ASN A 195 16.39 10.08 0.95
C ASN A 195 16.33 11.37 0.10
N THR A 196 17.31 11.55 -0.80
CA THR A 196 17.47 12.76 -1.62
C THR A 196 16.33 12.98 -2.61
N ILE A 197 15.68 11.89 -3.08
CA ILE A 197 14.58 11.93 -4.06
C ILE A 197 13.24 11.47 -3.50
N ARG A 198 13.22 10.90 -2.27
CA ARG A 198 12.06 10.22 -1.69
C ARG A 198 10.77 11.03 -1.76
N GLY A 199 10.78 12.29 -1.35
CA GLY A 199 9.57 13.11 -1.32
C GLY A 199 8.90 13.24 -2.69
N ALA A 200 9.69 13.51 -3.74
CA ALA A 200 9.18 13.62 -5.10
C ALA A 200 8.77 12.25 -5.67
N ALA A 201 9.57 11.21 -5.42
CA ALA A 201 9.31 9.86 -5.92
C ALA A 201 8.04 9.25 -5.31
N VAL A 202 7.84 9.40 -3.99
CA VAL A 202 6.62 8.98 -3.29
C VAL A 202 5.40 9.74 -3.82
N ALA A 203 5.50 11.06 -4.00
CA ALA A 203 4.39 11.85 -4.53
C ALA A 203 3.94 11.36 -5.91
N ILE A 204 4.90 11.07 -6.80
CA ILE A 204 4.61 10.51 -8.13
C ILE A 204 3.98 9.12 -8.01
N ALA A 205 4.55 8.22 -7.22
CA ALA A 205 4.03 6.88 -7.03
C ALA A 205 2.59 6.90 -6.51
N VAL A 206 2.29 7.75 -5.52
CA VAL A 206 0.95 7.93 -4.96
C VAL A 206 -0.02 8.55 -5.97
N ALA A 207 0.43 9.50 -6.81
CA ALA A 207 -0.41 10.03 -7.89
C ALA A 207 -0.84 8.92 -8.86
N PHE A 208 0.07 8.07 -9.30
CA PHE A 208 -0.25 6.91 -10.13
C PHE A 208 -1.17 5.90 -9.42
N GLN A 209 -1.02 5.73 -8.12
CA GLN A 209 -1.90 4.88 -7.32
C GLN A 209 -3.36 5.37 -7.37
N TRP A 210 -3.60 6.65 -7.14
CA TRP A 210 -4.95 7.21 -7.17
C TRP A 210 -5.55 7.27 -8.57
N ILE A 211 -4.74 7.51 -9.61
CA ILE A 211 -5.18 7.40 -11.01
C ILE A 211 -5.62 5.97 -11.30
N SER A 212 -4.83 4.97 -10.89
CA SER A 212 -5.16 3.56 -11.07
C SER A 212 -6.41 3.16 -10.27
N ASN A 213 -6.57 3.67 -9.04
CA ASN A 213 -7.77 3.47 -8.24
C ASN A 213 -9.02 4.00 -8.95
N PHE A 214 -8.94 5.21 -9.50
CA PHE A 214 -10.02 5.81 -10.25
C PHE A 214 -10.41 4.96 -11.47
N ILE A 215 -9.42 4.50 -12.26
CA ILE A 215 -9.65 3.65 -13.43
C ILE A 215 -10.35 2.35 -13.02
N VAL A 216 -9.80 1.63 -12.02
CA VAL A 216 -10.35 0.35 -11.54
C VAL A 216 -11.77 0.52 -11.01
N SER A 217 -12.00 1.55 -10.18
CA SER A 217 -13.32 1.78 -9.58
C SER A 217 -14.38 2.18 -10.61
N SER A 218 -13.99 2.97 -11.62
CA SER A 218 -14.89 3.42 -12.68
C SER A 218 -15.21 2.31 -13.69
N THR A 219 -14.28 1.39 -13.94
CA THR A 219 -14.46 0.31 -14.90
C THR A 219 -15.06 -0.95 -14.31
N PHE A 220 -15.01 -1.11 -12.99
CA PHE A 220 -15.46 -2.34 -12.32
C PHE A 220 -16.93 -2.67 -12.62
N VAL A 221 -17.84 -1.71 -12.39
CA VAL A 221 -19.29 -1.99 -12.53
C VAL A 221 -19.64 -2.39 -13.95
N PRO A 222 -19.26 -1.64 -15.02
CA PRO A 222 -19.52 -2.06 -16.39
C PRO A 222 -18.91 -3.42 -16.74
N MET A 223 -17.69 -3.72 -16.28
CA MET A 223 -17.04 -5.00 -16.52
C MET A 223 -17.74 -6.14 -15.77
N TYR A 224 -18.13 -5.91 -14.53
CA TYR A 224 -18.81 -6.90 -13.70
C TYR A 224 -20.20 -7.22 -14.25
N ASP A 225 -20.96 -6.23 -14.69
CA ASP A 225 -22.28 -6.39 -15.28
C ASP A 225 -22.22 -7.11 -16.63
N TRP A 226 -21.15 -6.88 -17.40
CA TRP A 226 -20.94 -7.61 -18.65
C TRP A 226 -20.54 -9.06 -18.40
N SER A 227 -19.57 -9.33 -17.50
CA SER A 227 -19.14 -10.68 -17.14
C SER A 227 -18.32 -10.69 -15.84
N PRO A 228 -18.89 -11.18 -14.73
CA PRO A 228 -18.15 -11.38 -13.48
C PRO A 228 -16.92 -12.28 -13.67
N ALA A 229 -17.06 -13.33 -14.48
CA ALA A 229 -15.96 -14.26 -14.78
C ALA A 229 -14.78 -13.57 -15.47
N PHE A 230 -15.05 -12.72 -16.46
CA PHE A 230 -14.02 -11.94 -17.14
C PHE A 230 -13.34 -10.97 -16.16
N THR A 231 -14.13 -10.27 -15.35
CA THR A 231 -13.63 -9.28 -14.39
C THR A 231 -12.65 -9.90 -13.40
N TYR A 232 -13.05 -11.00 -12.77
CA TYR A 232 -12.18 -11.69 -11.82
C TYR A 232 -11.06 -12.49 -12.50
N GLY A 233 -11.25 -12.96 -13.72
CA GLY A 233 -10.19 -13.54 -14.55
C GLY A 233 -9.10 -12.52 -14.87
N LEU A 234 -9.48 -11.28 -15.20
CA LEU A 234 -8.54 -10.18 -15.39
C LEU A 234 -7.78 -9.85 -14.10
N TYR A 235 -8.47 -9.75 -12.96
CA TYR A 235 -7.80 -9.51 -11.68
C TYR A 235 -6.87 -10.65 -11.29
N CYS A 236 -7.24 -11.90 -11.56
CA CYS A 236 -6.35 -13.04 -11.37
C CYS A 236 -5.06 -12.89 -12.19
N ALA A 237 -5.17 -12.54 -13.48
CA ALA A 237 -4.01 -12.30 -14.34
C ALA A 237 -3.14 -11.15 -13.81
N MET A 238 -3.76 -10.05 -13.34
CA MET A 238 -3.02 -8.92 -12.74
C MET A 238 -2.31 -9.33 -11.44
N CYS A 239 -2.90 -10.17 -10.61
CA CYS A 239 -2.25 -10.71 -9.41
C CYS A 239 -1.03 -11.56 -9.75
N VAL A 240 -1.11 -12.41 -10.79
CA VAL A 240 0.02 -13.21 -11.27
C VAL A 240 1.13 -12.31 -11.82
N LEU A 241 0.78 -11.30 -12.62
CA LEU A 241 1.73 -10.31 -13.13
C LEU A 241 2.40 -9.52 -11.99
N ALA A 242 1.64 -9.15 -10.95
CA ALA A 242 2.17 -8.50 -9.75
C ALA A 242 3.19 -9.39 -9.03
N ALA A 243 2.90 -10.70 -8.88
CA ALA A 243 3.84 -11.65 -8.30
C ALA A 243 5.14 -11.74 -9.10
N VAL A 244 5.06 -11.84 -10.43
CA VAL A 244 6.21 -11.89 -11.34
C VAL A 244 7.01 -10.58 -11.29
N PHE A 245 6.33 -9.44 -11.28
CA PHE A 245 6.96 -8.12 -11.15
C PHE A 245 7.74 -8.02 -9.84
N VAL A 246 7.12 -8.37 -8.71
CA VAL A 246 7.79 -8.33 -7.40
C VAL A 246 8.97 -9.28 -7.37
N TRP A 247 8.81 -10.50 -7.89
CA TRP A 247 9.89 -11.48 -7.93
C TRP A 247 11.11 -10.99 -8.70
N LYS A 248 10.92 -10.40 -9.87
CA LYS A 248 12.02 -9.99 -10.77
C LYS A 248 12.63 -8.65 -10.42
N LEU A 249 11.82 -7.65 -10.09
CA LEU A 249 12.27 -6.24 -10.07
C LEU A 249 12.36 -5.64 -8.67
N VAL A 250 11.49 -6.06 -7.74
CA VAL A 250 11.46 -5.48 -6.40
C VAL A 250 12.58 -6.06 -5.55
N PRO A 251 13.47 -5.22 -4.98
CA PRO A 251 14.47 -5.69 -4.02
C PRO A 251 13.82 -5.99 -2.66
N GLU A 252 14.41 -6.89 -1.88
CA GLU A 252 14.05 -7.05 -0.47
C GLU A 252 14.66 -5.89 0.34
N THR A 253 13.84 -5.28 1.18
CA THR A 253 14.24 -4.14 2.02
C THR A 253 14.43 -4.51 3.49
N LYS A 254 14.00 -5.71 3.91
CA LYS A 254 14.16 -6.18 5.29
C LYS A 254 15.59 -6.09 5.76
N GLY A 255 15.82 -5.40 6.88
CA GLY A 255 17.14 -5.27 7.50
C GLY A 255 18.12 -4.41 6.73
N LYS A 256 17.68 -3.70 5.69
CA LYS A 256 18.53 -2.76 4.92
C LYS A 256 18.30 -1.33 5.38
N THR A 257 19.40 -0.60 5.46
CA THR A 257 19.38 0.84 5.70
C THR A 257 19.02 1.60 4.41
N LEU A 258 18.70 2.88 4.55
CA LEU A 258 18.45 3.75 3.39
C LEU A 258 19.70 3.96 2.54
N GLU A 259 20.86 3.91 3.18
CA GLU A 259 22.18 3.97 2.55
C GLU A 259 22.44 2.73 1.71
N ASP A 260 22.07 1.55 2.21
CA ASP A 260 22.14 0.29 1.45
C ASP A 260 21.25 0.33 0.21
N MET A 261 20.04 0.87 0.34
CA MET A 261 19.13 1.05 -0.80
C MET A 261 19.69 2.04 -1.82
N THR A 262 20.32 3.12 -1.36
CA THR A 262 20.99 4.10 -2.22
C THR A 262 22.13 3.46 -3.03
N SER A 263 22.98 2.67 -2.36
CA SER A 263 24.10 1.95 -3.00
C SER A 263 23.60 0.91 -4.01
N LEU A 264 22.54 0.17 -3.66
CA LEU A 264 21.90 -0.82 -4.55
C LEU A 264 21.40 -0.18 -5.84
N TRP A 265 20.70 0.96 -5.74
CA TRP A 265 20.15 1.61 -6.93
C TRP A 265 21.25 2.24 -7.80
N ARG A 266 22.30 2.81 -7.21
CA ARG A 266 23.48 3.27 -7.97
C ARG A 266 24.16 2.14 -8.73
N ALA A 267 24.32 0.98 -8.09
CA ALA A 267 24.91 -0.19 -8.74
C ALA A 267 24.04 -0.74 -9.88
N ARG A 268 22.70 -0.71 -9.74
CA ARG A 268 21.79 -1.09 -10.82
C ARG A 268 21.81 -0.11 -11.98
N ALA A 269 21.79 1.20 -11.71
CA ALA A 269 21.87 2.23 -12.73
C ALA A 269 23.20 2.22 -13.51
N ALA A 270 24.29 1.81 -12.88
CA ALA A 270 25.59 1.64 -13.56
C ALA A 270 25.63 0.45 -14.53
N LYS A 271 24.77 -0.57 -14.33
CA LYS A 271 24.65 -1.73 -15.22
C LYS A 271 23.72 -1.50 -16.41
N GLU A 272 22.92 -0.45 -16.37
CA GLU A 272 21.99 -0.06 -17.46
C GLU A 272 22.66 0.88 -18.48
N LYS A 273 23.84 1.40 -18.16
CA LYS A 273 24.69 2.20 -19.07
C LYS A 273 25.69 1.31 -19.81
#